data_8328e55f0ae3588a4591382d8c561f0b
#
_entry.id   8328e55f0ae3588a4591382d8c561f0b
#
_cell.length_a   1.000
_cell.length_b   1.000
_cell.length_c   1.000
_cell.angle_alpha   90.00
_cell.angle_beta   90.00
_cell.angle_gamma   90.00
#
_symmetry.space_group_name_H-M   'P 1'
#
loop_
_entity.id
_entity.type
_entity.pdbx_description
1 polymer ?
#
loop_
_entity_poly.entity_id
_entity_poly.type
_entity_poly.pdbx_seq_one_letter_code
_entity_poly.pdbx_strand_id
1 'polypeptide(L)'
;QCLMQATWGAKSKSKSKGKGNFNANANASKAPKVAFSATFNRSVSKTTVELTAVSKDAKPRGGNRPRRAYAPCFPKIKEEGWWCAIVDDQTDSVVSLKRFAVVGAKTTVKMPLDVGKALARLLHEGRAPTVHVVSDCYVGVDVALEPEVVEA
;
A
#
# COMPACT_ATOMS: atom_id res chain seq x y z
N GLN A 1 4.34 -20.08 -3.42
CA GLN A 1 4.70 -21.48 -3.10
C GLN A 1 5.65 -21.47 -1.92
N CYS A 2 5.15 -21.77 -0.70
CA CYS A 2 5.99 -22.04 0.45
C CYS A 2 6.62 -23.43 0.27
N LEU A 3 7.80 -23.48 -0.30
CA LEU A 3 8.63 -24.68 -0.32
C LEU A 3 9.49 -24.70 0.94
N MET A 4 8.95 -25.21 2.04
CA MET A 4 9.72 -25.78 3.16
C MET A 4 8.82 -26.71 3.96
N GLN A 5 8.82 -27.97 3.59
CA GLN A 5 8.45 -29.06 4.48
C GLN A 5 9.65 -29.34 5.38
N ALA A 6 9.64 -28.80 6.58
CA ALA A 6 10.53 -29.27 7.64
C ALA A 6 9.71 -30.17 8.56
N THR A 7 9.90 -31.47 8.39
CA THR A 7 9.43 -32.49 9.33
C THR A 7 10.29 -32.42 10.60
N TRP A 8 9.75 -31.85 11.66
CA TRP A 8 10.28 -32.04 13.02
C TRP A 8 9.24 -32.81 13.82
N GLY A 9 9.54 -34.06 14.04
CA GLY A 9 8.81 -34.87 14.99
C GLY A 9 9.24 -34.51 16.41
N ALA A 10 8.27 -34.06 17.21
CA ALA A 10 8.32 -34.17 18.66
C ALA A 10 6.90 -34.17 19.20
N LYS A 11 6.49 -35.32 19.73
CA LYS A 11 5.26 -35.49 20.49
C LYS A 11 5.38 -34.76 21.83
N SER A 12 4.59 -33.74 22.05
CA SER A 12 4.21 -33.32 23.41
C SER A 12 2.71 -33.09 23.47
N LYS A 13 2.05 -33.95 24.25
CA LYS A 13 0.65 -33.80 24.63
C LYS A 13 0.52 -32.62 25.61
N SER A 14 -0.11 -31.56 25.21
CA SER A 14 -0.74 -30.64 26.13
C SER A 14 -2.17 -30.34 25.69
N LYS A 15 -3.13 -30.82 26.47
CA LYS A 15 -4.55 -30.49 26.35
C LYS A 15 -4.74 -29.04 26.76
N SER A 16 -4.99 -28.15 25.84
CA SER A 16 -5.70 -26.90 26.15
C SER A 16 -6.96 -26.82 25.30
N LYS A 17 -8.12 -26.92 25.96
CA LYS A 17 -9.42 -26.64 25.37
C LYS A 17 -9.54 -25.14 25.11
N GLY A 18 -9.14 -24.69 23.93
CA GLY A 18 -9.52 -23.41 23.38
C GLY A 18 -10.38 -23.69 22.15
N LYS A 19 -11.71 -23.62 22.28
CA LYS A 19 -12.63 -23.55 21.15
C LYS A 19 -12.42 -22.22 20.42
N GLY A 20 -11.32 -22.08 19.72
CA GLY A 20 -11.15 -21.09 18.67
C GLY A 20 -11.74 -21.67 17.40
N ASN A 21 -12.95 -21.28 17.08
CA ASN A 21 -13.59 -21.62 15.82
C ASN A 21 -12.82 -20.86 14.72
N PHE A 22 -11.67 -21.40 14.32
CA PHE A 22 -10.98 -21.00 13.12
C PHE A 22 -11.80 -21.50 11.93
N ASN A 23 -12.87 -20.78 11.63
CA ASN A 23 -13.41 -20.83 10.29
C ASN A 23 -12.31 -20.34 9.36
N ALA A 24 -11.47 -21.26 8.92
CA ALA A 24 -10.60 -21.14 7.76
C ALA A 24 -11.53 -21.07 6.53
N ASN A 25 -12.38 -20.06 6.51
CA ASN A 25 -13.34 -19.86 5.46
C ASN A 25 -12.57 -19.37 4.25
N ALA A 26 -12.63 -20.13 3.21
CA ALA A 26 -12.15 -20.06 1.84
C ALA A 26 -12.30 -18.70 1.09
N ASN A 27 -12.27 -17.58 1.78
CA ASN A 27 -12.06 -16.24 1.24
C ASN A 27 -10.59 -15.82 1.27
N ALA A 28 -9.75 -16.79 1.54
CA ALA A 28 -8.33 -16.70 1.37
C ALA A 28 -8.03 -16.53 -0.10
N SER A 29 -7.38 -15.46 -0.44
CA SER A 29 -6.54 -15.35 -1.62
C SER A 29 -6.91 -14.40 -2.74
N LYS A 30 -7.86 -13.53 -2.60
CA LYS A 30 -7.93 -12.44 -3.57
C LYS A 30 -7.19 -11.23 -2.99
N ALA A 31 -6.13 -10.83 -3.68
CA ALA A 31 -5.51 -9.54 -3.46
C ALA A 31 -6.59 -8.45 -3.38
N PRO A 32 -6.46 -7.46 -2.51
CA PRO A 32 -7.48 -6.44 -2.34
C PRO A 32 -7.70 -5.68 -3.64
N LYS A 33 -8.95 -5.51 -4.02
CA LYS A 33 -9.32 -4.68 -5.17
C LYS A 33 -9.34 -3.22 -4.73
N VAL A 34 -8.22 -2.55 -4.93
CA VAL A 34 -8.08 -1.13 -4.62
C VAL A 34 -7.87 -0.36 -5.91
N ALA A 35 -8.64 0.70 -6.11
CA ALA A 35 -8.42 1.66 -7.17
C ALA A 35 -7.64 2.85 -6.60
N PHE A 36 -6.62 3.28 -7.32
CA PHE A 36 -5.79 4.41 -6.95
C PHE A 36 -5.95 5.54 -7.96
N SER A 37 -5.93 6.77 -7.46
CA SER A 37 -5.83 7.98 -8.26
C SER A 37 -4.88 8.95 -7.57
N ALA A 38 -4.09 9.69 -8.34
CA ALA A 38 -3.13 10.63 -7.82
C ALA A 38 -3.35 12.01 -8.43
N THR A 39 -3.21 13.05 -7.61
CA THR A 39 -3.29 14.45 -8.01
C THR A 39 -2.01 15.14 -7.57
N PHE A 40 -1.37 15.85 -8.49
CA PHE A 40 -0.18 16.65 -8.24
C PHE A 40 -0.58 18.13 -8.15
N ASN A 41 -0.61 18.65 -6.94
CA ASN A 41 -0.96 20.04 -6.67
C ASN A 41 0.31 20.89 -6.68
N ARG A 42 0.43 21.76 -7.67
CA ARG A 42 1.51 22.71 -7.80
C ARG A 42 1.05 24.09 -7.31
N SER A 43 1.61 24.55 -6.20
CA SER A 43 1.39 25.87 -5.64
C SER A 43 2.73 26.57 -5.45
N VAL A 44 2.72 27.89 -5.49
CA VAL A 44 3.92 28.72 -5.32
C VAL A 44 4.63 28.47 -3.99
N SER A 45 3.87 28.16 -2.94
CA SER A 45 4.42 27.96 -1.60
C SER A 45 4.63 26.50 -1.22
N LYS A 46 3.93 25.57 -1.88
CA LYS A 46 3.95 24.16 -1.48
C LYS A 46 3.54 23.24 -2.61
N THR A 47 4.40 22.30 -2.92
CA THR A 47 4.08 21.23 -3.86
C THR A 47 3.65 19.98 -3.08
N THR A 48 2.53 19.39 -3.45
CA THR A 48 2.01 18.19 -2.77
C THR A 48 1.47 17.18 -3.77
N VAL A 49 1.68 15.89 -3.49
CA VAL A 49 0.96 14.81 -4.15
C VAL A 49 -0.12 14.29 -3.22
N GLU A 50 -1.33 14.21 -3.72
CA GLU A 50 -2.46 13.61 -3.02
C GLU A 50 -2.83 12.29 -3.69
N LEU A 51 -2.64 11.19 -2.97
CA LEU A 51 -3.02 9.85 -3.42
C LEU A 51 -4.35 9.46 -2.77
N THR A 52 -5.33 9.11 -3.58
CA THR A 52 -6.60 8.56 -3.13
C THR A 52 -6.67 7.08 -3.45
N ALA A 53 -6.90 6.27 -2.44
CA ALA A 53 -7.12 4.83 -2.53
C ALA A 53 -8.59 4.51 -2.22
N VAL A 54 -9.28 3.85 -3.14
CA VAL A 54 -10.68 3.42 -2.99
C VAL A 54 -10.73 1.90 -2.98
N SER A 55 -11.13 1.32 -1.86
CA SER A 55 -11.31 -0.12 -1.74
C SER A 55 -12.67 -0.53 -2.31
N LYS A 56 -12.68 -1.38 -3.34
CA LYS A 56 -13.90 -1.94 -3.95
C LYS A 56 -14.50 -3.07 -3.11
N ASP A 57 -13.73 -3.65 -2.21
CA ASP A 57 -14.13 -4.77 -1.35
C ASP A 57 -14.45 -4.34 0.10
N ALA A 58 -14.43 -3.05 0.37
CA ALA A 58 -14.70 -2.53 1.69
C ALA A 58 -16.17 -2.76 2.05
N LYS A 59 -16.41 -3.73 2.92
CA LYS A 59 -17.70 -3.79 3.61
C LYS A 59 -17.78 -2.57 4.54
N PRO A 60 -18.97 -1.93 4.66
CA PRO A 60 -19.16 -0.79 5.55
C PRO A 60 -19.21 -1.27 7.03
N ARG A 61 -18.14 -1.89 7.49
CA ARG A 61 -17.94 -2.19 8.90
C ARG A 61 -17.06 -1.10 9.47
N GLY A 62 -17.65 -0.26 10.30
CA GLY A 62 -17.02 0.82 11.01
C GLY A 62 -15.83 0.35 11.84
N GLY A 63 -14.64 0.36 11.26
CA GLY A 63 -13.40 0.05 11.93
C GLY A 63 -12.28 0.81 11.27
N ASN A 64 -11.61 1.64 12.06
CA ASN A 64 -10.47 2.44 11.62
C ASN A 64 -9.18 1.61 11.64
N ARG A 65 -9.26 0.33 11.22
CA ARG A 65 -8.13 -0.59 11.22
C ARG A 65 -7.78 -1.05 9.81
N PRO A 66 -6.49 -1.20 9.50
CA PRO A 66 -6.04 -1.83 8.27
C PRO A 66 -6.61 -3.24 8.11
N ARG A 67 -6.75 -3.69 6.88
CA ARG A 67 -7.16 -5.06 6.60
C ARG A 67 -6.04 -6.02 6.96
N ARG A 68 -6.41 -7.23 7.35
CA ARG A 68 -5.45 -8.30 7.58
C ARG A 68 -5.07 -8.92 6.24
N ALA A 69 -3.77 -9.02 6.00
CA ALA A 69 -3.25 -9.72 4.84
C ALA A 69 -3.37 -11.24 5.03
N TYR A 70 -3.61 -11.92 3.93
CA TYR A 70 -3.49 -13.38 3.90
C TYR A 70 -2.01 -13.76 3.78
N ALA A 71 -1.43 -14.11 4.89
CA ALA A 71 -0.01 -14.48 4.99
C ALA A 71 0.16 -15.74 5.86
N PRO A 72 -0.20 -16.94 5.35
CA PRO A 72 -0.25 -18.17 6.15
C PRO A 72 1.11 -18.61 6.69
N CYS A 73 2.18 -18.24 6.02
CA CYS A 73 3.55 -18.57 6.44
C CYS A 73 4.20 -17.50 7.34
N PHE A 74 3.48 -16.41 7.63
CA PHE A 74 4.00 -15.37 8.51
C PHE A 74 3.62 -15.67 9.97
N PRO A 75 4.57 -15.61 10.92
CA PRO A 75 4.35 -16.07 12.29
C PRO A 75 3.37 -15.22 13.10
N LYS A 76 3.10 -14.00 12.64
CA LYS A 76 2.20 -13.05 13.29
C LYS A 76 1.11 -12.58 12.31
N ILE A 77 0.05 -11.99 12.85
CA ILE A 77 -0.96 -11.35 12.03
C ILE A 77 -0.31 -10.20 11.26
N LYS A 78 -0.32 -10.27 9.94
CA LYS A 78 0.17 -9.23 9.04
C LYS A 78 -0.99 -8.31 8.66
N GLU A 79 -0.79 -7.02 8.78
CA GLU A 79 -1.73 -6.02 8.24
C GLU A 79 -1.29 -5.60 6.84
N GLU A 80 -2.27 -5.35 5.96
CA GLU A 80 -2.01 -4.86 4.62
C GLU A 80 -1.39 -3.47 4.67
N GLY A 81 -0.28 -3.30 4.00
CA GLY A 81 0.38 -2.03 3.84
C GLY A 81 0.73 -1.76 2.38
N TRP A 82 0.89 -0.50 2.08
CA TRP A 82 1.22 0.00 0.76
C TRP A 82 2.33 1.03 0.86
N TRP A 83 3.20 1.01 -0.12
CA TRP A 83 4.20 2.04 -0.31
C TRP A 83 3.79 2.95 -1.46
N CYS A 84 3.83 4.25 -1.23
CA CYS A 84 3.69 5.26 -2.25
C CYS A 84 5.07 5.86 -2.49
N ALA A 85 5.62 5.64 -3.68
CA ALA A 85 6.88 6.23 -4.12
C ALA A 85 6.59 7.25 -5.21
N ILE A 86 7.13 8.44 -5.06
CA ILE A 86 7.09 9.50 -6.06
C ILE A 86 8.46 9.51 -6.74
N VAL A 87 8.47 9.27 -8.03
CA VAL A 87 9.68 9.00 -8.82
C VAL A 87 9.81 9.98 -9.99
N ASP A 88 11.03 10.41 -10.26
CA ASP A 88 11.40 11.04 -11.51
C ASP A 88 11.91 9.95 -12.45
N ASP A 89 11.10 9.54 -13.42
CA ASP A 89 11.39 8.43 -14.33
C ASP A 89 12.60 8.69 -15.26
N GLN A 90 13.00 9.94 -15.44
CA GLN A 90 14.17 10.23 -16.29
C GLN A 90 15.49 10.01 -15.56
N THR A 91 15.49 10.20 -14.25
CA THR A 91 16.69 10.06 -13.44
C THR A 91 16.68 8.82 -12.54
N ASP A 92 15.60 8.02 -12.62
CA ASP A 92 15.31 6.90 -11.70
C ASP A 92 15.47 7.29 -10.23
N SER A 93 15.12 8.55 -9.93
CA SER A 93 15.31 9.10 -8.59
C SER A 93 14.01 9.11 -7.81
N VAL A 94 14.04 8.57 -6.59
CA VAL A 94 12.90 8.66 -5.66
C VAL A 94 12.89 10.05 -5.03
N VAL A 95 11.82 10.80 -5.32
CA VAL A 95 11.60 12.14 -4.78
C VAL A 95 11.03 12.06 -3.37
N SER A 96 10.09 11.15 -3.14
CA SER A 96 9.48 10.93 -1.83
C SER A 96 8.96 9.50 -1.70
N LEU A 97 9.01 8.96 -0.48
CA LEU A 97 8.54 7.62 -0.17
C LEU A 97 7.73 7.63 1.13
N LYS A 98 6.53 7.07 1.09
CA LYS A 98 5.66 6.97 2.27
C LYS A 98 4.93 5.65 2.32
N ARG A 99 4.94 5.01 3.49
CA ARG A 99 4.11 3.84 3.76
C ARG A 99 2.74 4.29 4.28
N PHE A 100 1.68 3.65 3.79
CA PHE A 100 0.31 3.88 4.25
C PHE A 100 -0.49 2.59 4.30
N ALA A 101 -1.67 2.64 4.89
CA ALA A 101 -2.63 1.54 4.89
C ALA A 101 -3.97 2.04 4.36
N VAL A 102 -4.66 1.18 3.63
CA VAL A 102 -6.02 1.48 3.18
C VAL A 102 -6.99 1.11 4.30
N VAL A 103 -7.68 2.12 4.80
CA VAL A 103 -8.61 1.99 5.92
C VAL A 103 -10.01 2.38 5.46
N GLY A 104 -10.97 1.49 5.68
CA GLY A 104 -12.34 1.70 5.23
C GLY A 104 -12.51 1.68 3.71
N ALA A 105 -13.46 2.44 3.20
CA ALA A 105 -13.79 2.47 1.78
C ALA A 105 -12.88 3.42 0.97
N LYS A 106 -12.45 4.51 1.57
CA LYS A 106 -11.62 5.53 0.94
C LYS A 106 -10.53 5.99 1.90
N THR A 107 -9.30 6.05 1.43
CA THR A 107 -8.17 6.61 2.17
C THR A 107 -7.46 7.62 1.28
N THR A 108 -7.19 8.80 1.82
CA THR A 108 -6.44 9.86 1.14
C THR A 108 -5.13 10.09 1.86
N VAL A 109 -4.04 10.07 1.12
CA VAL A 109 -2.68 10.29 1.63
C VAL A 109 -2.11 11.54 0.98
N LYS A 110 -1.76 12.52 1.79
CA LYS A 110 -1.08 13.74 1.34
C LYS A 110 0.42 13.60 1.59
N MET A 111 1.19 13.88 0.57
CA MET A 111 2.64 13.84 0.61
C MET A 111 3.18 15.21 0.21
N PRO A 112 3.63 16.02 1.18
CA PRO A 112 4.36 17.24 0.84
C PRO A 112 5.68 16.84 0.19
N LEU A 113 6.04 17.55 -0.87
CA LEU A 113 7.31 17.34 -1.55
C LEU A 113 8.24 18.49 -1.17
N ASP A 114 9.38 18.14 -0.59
CA ASP A 114 10.43 19.11 -0.36
C ASP A 114 11.08 19.52 -1.68
N VAL A 115 11.36 20.80 -1.85
CA VAL A 115 11.99 21.34 -3.05
C VAL A 115 13.47 20.93 -3.06
N GLY A 116 13.73 19.65 -3.26
CA GLY A 116 15.07 19.15 -3.53
C GLY A 116 15.45 19.28 -5.01
N LYS A 117 16.69 18.94 -5.35
CA LYS A 117 17.20 19.03 -6.73
C LYS A 117 16.34 18.30 -7.75
N ALA A 118 15.83 17.10 -7.39
CA ALA A 118 14.99 16.29 -8.26
C ALA A 118 13.65 16.98 -8.57
N LEU A 119 12.95 17.47 -7.54
CA LEU A 119 11.68 18.17 -7.71
C LEU A 119 11.86 19.51 -8.44
N ALA A 120 12.91 20.27 -8.12
CA ALA A 120 13.20 21.53 -8.80
C ALA A 120 13.42 21.34 -10.30
N ARG A 121 14.10 20.26 -10.69
CA ARG A 121 14.31 19.89 -12.08
C ARG A 121 13.00 19.54 -12.79
N LEU A 122 12.17 18.65 -12.17
CA LEU A 122 10.86 18.29 -12.71
C LEU A 122 9.99 19.52 -12.96
N LEU A 123 9.95 20.43 -11.99
CA LEU A 123 9.15 21.66 -12.07
C LEU A 123 9.68 22.60 -13.17
N HIS A 124 10.99 22.71 -13.30
CA HIS A 124 11.62 23.53 -14.34
C HIS A 124 11.33 23.01 -15.75
N GLU A 125 11.30 21.68 -15.91
CA GLU A 125 11.00 21.01 -17.17
C GLU A 125 9.48 20.90 -17.46
N GLY A 126 8.63 21.41 -16.56
CA GLY A 126 7.17 21.37 -16.70
C GLY A 126 6.57 19.95 -16.61
N ARG A 127 7.31 19.02 -16.01
CA ARG A 127 6.90 17.60 -15.90
C ARG A 127 6.27 17.31 -14.53
N ALA A 128 5.39 16.32 -14.53
CA ALA A 128 4.89 15.72 -13.30
C ALA A 128 5.71 14.45 -12.98
N PRO A 129 5.93 14.16 -11.69
CA PRO A 129 6.53 12.89 -11.28
C PRO A 129 5.55 11.73 -11.46
N THR A 130 6.05 10.51 -11.60
CA THR A 130 5.22 9.30 -11.58
C THR A 130 5.00 8.83 -10.14
N VAL A 131 3.80 8.33 -9.87
CA VAL A 131 3.43 7.81 -8.55
C VAL A 131 3.33 6.30 -8.62
N HIS A 132 4.27 5.60 -7.98
CA HIS A 132 4.24 4.15 -7.86
C HIS A 132 3.60 3.74 -6.54
N VAL A 133 2.60 2.87 -6.63
CA VAL A 133 1.94 2.30 -5.45
C VAL A 133 2.24 0.81 -5.42
N VAL A 134 2.95 0.38 -4.39
CA VAL A 134 3.46 -0.98 -4.25
C VAL A 134 2.91 -1.63 -3.00
N SER A 135 2.41 -2.86 -3.10
CA SER A 135 1.92 -3.61 -1.95
C SER A 135 3.08 -4.24 -1.18
N ASP A 136 3.03 -4.18 0.16
CA ASP A 136 3.99 -4.90 1.01
C ASP A 136 3.56 -6.35 1.34
N CYS A 137 2.43 -6.80 0.81
CA CYS A 137 1.83 -8.09 1.13
C CYS A 137 1.53 -8.96 -0.10
N TYR A 138 1.32 -8.35 -1.26
CA TYR A 138 0.86 -9.05 -2.46
C TYR A 138 1.71 -8.69 -3.65
N VAL A 139 1.97 -9.66 -4.50
CA VAL A 139 2.70 -9.49 -5.76
C VAL A 139 1.72 -9.32 -6.90
N GLY A 140 2.05 -8.45 -7.86
CA GLY A 140 1.24 -8.26 -9.07
C GLY A 140 0.03 -7.33 -8.90
N VAL A 141 -0.01 -6.57 -7.82
CA VAL A 141 -1.03 -5.53 -7.57
C VAL A 141 -0.46 -4.12 -7.58
N ASP A 142 0.79 -4.01 -7.93
CA ASP A 142 1.51 -2.74 -7.99
C ASP A 142 1.00 -1.91 -9.17
N VAL A 143 0.91 -0.61 -9.00
CA VAL A 143 0.37 0.32 -9.99
C VAL A 143 1.30 1.52 -10.13
N ALA A 144 1.56 1.92 -11.37
CA ALA A 144 2.18 3.19 -11.70
C ALA A 144 1.09 4.14 -12.20
N LEU A 145 1.08 5.37 -11.70
CA LEU A 145 0.08 6.39 -11.99
C LEU A 145 0.77 7.66 -12.48
N GLU A 146 0.26 8.21 -13.55
CA GLU A 146 0.53 9.60 -13.92
C GLU A 146 -0.45 10.49 -13.15
N PRO A 147 0.00 11.36 -12.25
CA PRO A 147 -0.89 12.19 -11.47
C PRO A 147 -1.53 13.29 -12.32
N GLU A 148 -2.79 13.58 -12.07
CA GLU A 148 -3.44 14.75 -12.62
C GLU A 148 -2.81 16.03 -12.05
N VAL A 149 -2.33 16.93 -12.93
CA VAL A 149 -1.69 18.17 -12.51
C VAL A 149 -2.75 19.22 -12.26
N VAL A 150 -2.77 19.77 -11.06
CA VAL A 150 -3.62 20.88 -10.66
C VAL A 150 -2.73 22.06 -10.29
N GLU A 151 -2.86 23.14 -11.05
CA GLU A 151 -2.21 24.41 -10.75
C GLU A 151 -3.13 25.29 -9.90
N ALA A 152 -2.66 25.67 -8.74
CA ALA A 152 -3.36 26.56 -7.82
C ALA A 152 -2.72 27.93 -7.76
#